data_7881a2283a699866a06e0e8b58c4e0f3
#
_entry.id   7881a2283a699866a06e0e8b58c4e0f3
#
_cell.length_a   1.000
_cell.length_b   1.000
_cell.length_c   1.000
_cell.angle_alpha   90.00
_cell.angle_beta   90.00
_cell.angle_gamma   90.00
#
_symmetry.space_group_name_H-M   'P 1'
#
loop_
_entity.id
_entity.type
_entity.pdbx_description
1 polymer ?
#
loop_
_entity_poly.entity_id
_entity_poly.type
_entity_poly.pdbx_seq_one_letter_code
_entity_poly.pdbx_strand_id
1 'polypeptide(L)'
;DMWSHQYDQQVNQVQCTSNPDHNWTTNGPESNLYGLEPNFGCCTANMHQGWPKFAAHLWMTSPDGGLVAAAWAPCRVEATARGVPVRVDVDTDYPFRNTITVTVTPSAAVRFPLRLRVPGWASGAAVRVGAGPEEPMKPGTMHLVDRPWAAGPATLTLTFPMRPVASVRYNEA
;
A
#
# COMPACT_ATOMS: atom_id res chain seq x y z
N ASP A 1 12.84 -14.62 -6.99
CA ASP A 1 14.00 -15.29 -7.57
C ASP A 1 15.24 -15.01 -6.73
N MET A 2 15.77 -16.03 -6.09
CA MET A 2 16.94 -15.91 -5.20
C MET A 2 18.24 -15.52 -5.93
N TRP A 3 18.31 -15.75 -7.23
CA TRP A 3 19.47 -15.40 -8.06
C TRP A 3 19.52 -13.92 -8.45
N SER A 4 18.40 -13.22 -8.30
CA SER A 4 18.23 -11.84 -8.77
C SER A 4 18.11 -10.84 -7.62
N HIS A 5 18.46 -11.20 -6.39
CA HIS A 5 18.42 -10.25 -5.29
C HIS A 5 19.78 -9.65 -4.99
N GLN A 6 19.75 -8.46 -4.39
CA GLN A 6 20.90 -7.72 -3.90
C GLN A 6 20.61 -7.29 -2.45
N TYR A 7 21.65 -7.00 -1.69
CA TYR A 7 21.47 -6.41 -0.38
C TYR A 7 21.06 -4.93 -0.47
N ASP A 8 21.86 -4.12 -1.14
CA ASP A 8 21.52 -2.71 -1.40
C ASP A 8 20.91 -2.56 -2.79
N GLN A 9 19.71 -2.01 -2.84
CA GLN A 9 19.00 -1.69 -4.08
C GLN A 9 18.61 -0.22 -4.09
N GLN A 10 18.99 0.48 -5.15
CA GLN A 10 18.65 1.88 -5.34
C GLN A 10 18.11 2.11 -6.75
N VAL A 11 17.14 3.03 -6.86
CA VAL A 11 16.48 3.33 -8.14
C VAL A 11 17.42 3.93 -9.18
N ASN A 12 18.52 4.52 -8.75
CA ASN A 12 19.56 5.12 -9.58
C ASN A 12 20.87 4.34 -9.56
N GLN A 13 20.83 3.07 -9.21
CA GLN A 13 22.01 2.23 -9.15
C GLN A 13 22.64 2.05 -10.54
N VAL A 14 23.92 2.33 -10.65
CA VAL A 14 24.67 2.31 -11.93
C VAL A 14 25.64 1.14 -12.02
N GLN A 15 25.86 0.39 -10.94
CA GLN A 15 26.79 -0.74 -10.95
C GLN A 15 26.30 -1.90 -10.07
N CYS A 16 26.70 -3.12 -10.45
CA CYS A 16 26.40 -4.37 -9.77
C CYS A 16 27.67 -5.20 -9.54
N THR A 17 28.78 -4.54 -9.31
CA THR A 17 30.10 -5.15 -9.13
C THR A 17 30.61 -4.89 -7.73
N SER A 18 31.54 -5.73 -7.25
CA SER A 18 32.26 -5.44 -6.03
C SER A 18 33.05 -4.13 -6.16
N ASN A 19 32.82 -3.21 -5.23
CA ASN A 19 33.49 -1.92 -5.23
C ASN A 19 33.67 -1.42 -3.79
N PRO A 20 34.90 -1.17 -3.34
CA PRO A 20 35.15 -0.63 -2.02
C PRO A 20 34.69 0.82 -1.84
N ASP A 21 34.57 1.57 -2.93
CA ASP A 21 34.23 3.00 -2.92
C ASP A 21 32.76 3.21 -3.32
N HIS A 22 31.85 2.94 -2.39
CA HIS A 22 30.43 3.23 -2.59
C HIS A 22 30.09 4.66 -2.20
N ASN A 23 29.46 5.39 -3.10
CA ASN A 23 29.03 6.76 -2.83
C ASN A 23 27.67 6.87 -2.17
N TRP A 24 26.92 5.76 -2.07
CA TRP A 24 25.52 5.74 -1.62
C TRP A 24 25.25 4.79 -0.45
N THR A 25 26.26 4.04 -0.02
CA THR A 25 26.15 3.10 1.10
C THR A 25 27.49 2.97 1.82
N THR A 26 27.43 2.70 3.12
CA THR A 26 28.58 2.33 3.97
C THR A 26 28.72 0.82 4.17
N ASN A 27 27.86 0.03 3.53
CA ASN A 27 27.95 -1.44 3.56
C ASN A 27 29.18 -1.93 2.79
N GLY A 28 29.54 -3.19 2.98
CA GLY A 28 30.73 -3.77 2.34
C GLY A 28 30.71 -3.75 0.82
N PRO A 29 31.86 -3.95 0.15
CA PRO A 29 32.01 -3.81 -1.29
C PRO A 29 31.13 -4.76 -2.12
N GLU A 30 30.59 -5.80 -1.50
CA GLU A 30 29.75 -6.81 -2.15
C GLU A 30 28.25 -6.55 -2.02
N SER A 31 27.85 -5.45 -1.36
CA SER A 31 26.44 -5.14 -1.09
C SER A 31 25.58 -4.96 -2.36
N ASN A 32 26.21 -4.66 -3.48
CA ASN A 32 25.55 -4.43 -4.78
C ASN A 32 25.61 -5.64 -5.72
N LEU A 33 26.23 -6.75 -5.29
CA LEU A 33 26.26 -7.95 -6.10
C LEU A 33 24.90 -8.64 -6.16
N TYR A 34 24.55 -9.12 -7.34
CA TYR A 34 23.44 -10.05 -7.50
C TYR A 34 23.88 -11.45 -7.10
N GLY A 35 23.02 -12.19 -6.44
CA GLY A 35 23.29 -13.58 -6.13
C GLY A 35 22.38 -14.19 -5.09
N LEU A 36 22.66 -15.44 -4.78
CA LEU A 36 21.89 -16.20 -3.81
C LEU A 36 22.12 -15.68 -2.39
N GLU A 37 23.35 -15.32 -2.07
CA GLU A 37 23.72 -14.73 -0.80
C GLU A 37 24.97 -13.84 -0.98
N PRO A 38 24.80 -12.54 -1.19
CA PRO A 38 25.93 -11.62 -1.34
C PRO A 38 26.53 -11.24 0.02
N ASN A 39 26.97 -12.20 0.83
CA ASN A 39 27.56 -12.04 2.16
C ASN A 39 26.69 -11.32 3.22
N PHE A 40 25.37 -11.34 3.06
CA PHE A 40 24.41 -10.73 3.98
C PHE A 40 23.33 -11.74 4.40
N GLY A 41 23.76 -12.84 4.99
CA GLY A 41 22.89 -13.97 5.32
C GLY A 41 21.71 -13.65 6.23
N CYS A 42 21.86 -12.68 7.16
CA CYS A 42 20.76 -12.23 8.01
C CYS A 42 19.61 -11.61 7.18
N CYS A 43 19.95 -10.85 6.16
CA CYS A 43 18.97 -10.18 5.32
C CYS A 43 18.30 -11.15 4.36
N THR A 44 19.05 -12.05 3.76
CA THR A 44 18.54 -13.16 2.96
C THR A 44 17.56 -14.02 3.76
N ALA A 45 17.91 -14.38 5.00
CA ALA A 45 17.07 -15.18 5.88
C ALA A 45 15.77 -14.45 6.32
N ASN A 46 15.75 -13.13 6.33
CA ASN A 46 14.63 -12.33 6.83
C ASN A 46 13.79 -11.65 5.75
N MET A 47 14.26 -11.55 4.51
CA MET A 47 13.61 -10.84 3.41
C MET A 47 12.16 -11.33 3.18
N HIS A 48 11.93 -12.63 3.28
CA HIS A 48 10.61 -13.24 3.06
C HIS A 48 9.56 -12.80 4.08
N GLN A 49 9.96 -12.27 5.25
CA GLN A 49 9.01 -11.80 6.28
C GLN A 49 8.27 -10.52 5.86
N GLY A 50 8.78 -9.78 4.89
CA GLY A 50 8.17 -8.53 4.43
C GLY A 50 6.75 -8.73 3.89
N TRP A 51 6.54 -9.72 3.04
CA TRP A 51 5.25 -9.98 2.41
C TRP A 51 4.15 -10.40 3.38
N PRO A 52 4.34 -11.39 4.27
CA PRO A 52 3.32 -11.74 5.26
C PRO A 52 2.98 -10.58 6.18
N LYS A 53 3.96 -9.79 6.62
CA LYS A 53 3.74 -8.61 7.46
C LYS A 53 2.98 -7.53 6.72
N PHE A 54 3.31 -7.26 5.47
CA PHE A 54 2.58 -6.32 4.63
C PHE A 54 1.13 -6.76 4.42
N ALA A 55 0.91 -8.02 4.04
CA ALA A 55 -0.42 -8.57 3.83
C ALA A 55 -1.28 -8.51 5.09
N ALA A 56 -0.71 -8.84 6.26
CA ALA A 56 -1.41 -8.78 7.54
C ALA A 56 -1.80 -7.37 7.98
N HIS A 57 -1.18 -6.32 7.40
CA HIS A 57 -1.42 -4.93 7.79
C HIS A 57 -2.03 -4.07 6.67
N LEU A 58 -2.51 -4.67 5.59
CA LEU A 58 -3.26 -3.96 4.55
C LEU A 58 -4.53 -3.33 5.11
N TRP A 59 -5.20 -4.05 6.00
CA TRP A 59 -6.43 -3.62 6.64
C TRP A 59 -6.37 -3.80 8.15
N MET A 60 -7.02 -2.91 8.86
CA MET A 60 -7.07 -2.89 10.32
C MET A 60 -8.48 -2.58 10.79
N THR A 61 -8.76 -2.87 12.06
CA THR A 61 -9.95 -2.39 12.75
C THR A 61 -9.65 -1.08 13.46
N SER A 62 -10.67 -0.26 13.67
CA SER A 62 -10.56 0.96 14.48
C SER A 62 -11.32 0.83 15.81
N PRO A 63 -10.93 1.59 16.85
CA PRO A 63 -11.55 1.48 18.19
C PRO A 63 -13.06 1.76 18.20
N ASP A 64 -13.58 2.50 17.22
CA ASP A 64 -15.00 2.79 17.05
C ASP A 64 -15.77 1.70 16.27
N GLY A 65 -15.15 0.53 16.08
CA GLY A 65 -15.75 -0.61 15.43
C GLY A 65 -15.82 -0.52 13.91
N GLY A 66 -15.00 0.35 13.33
CA GLY A 66 -14.86 0.52 11.88
C GLY A 66 -13.71 -0.29 11.27
N LEU A 67 -13.51 -0.10 9.98
CA LEU A 67 -12.42 -0.68 9.20
C LEU A 67 -11.51 0.41 8.63
N VAL A 68 -10.23 0.08 8.47
CA VAL A 68 -9.20 0.98 8.00
C VAL A 68 -8.40 0.31 6.88
N ALA A 69 -8.46 0.87 5.68
CA ALA A 69 -7.53 0.54 4.60
C ALA A 69 -6.21 1.27 4.85
N ALA A 70 -5.22 0.58 5.42
CA ALA A 70 -3.92 1.17 5.78
C ALA A 70 -2.93 1.18 4.61
N ALA A 71 -3.05 0.25 3.68
CA ALA A 71 -2.28 0.19 2.45
C ALA A 71 -3.14 -0.40 1.32
N TRP A 72 -2.71 -0.19 0.08
CA TRP A 72 -3.45 -0.61 -1.10
C TRP A 72 -2.73 -1.73 -1.85
N ALA A 73 -3.42 -2.84 -1.98
CA ALA A 73 -3.06 -3.98 -2.82
C ALA A 73 -4.32 -4.80 -3.12
N PRO A 74 -4.35 -5.61 -4.18
CA PRO A 74 -5.44 -6.56 -4.41
C PRO A 74 -5.55 -7.53 -3.23
N CYS A 75 -6.72 -7.62 -2.61
CA CYS A 75 -6.92 -8.51 -1.46
C CYS A 75 -8.39 -8.78 -1.18
N ARG A 76 -8.64 -9.83 -0.40
CA ARG A 76 -9.91 -10.08 0.27
C ARG A 76 -9.69 -10.03 1.77
N VAL A 77 -10.57 -9.32 2.46
CA VAL A 77 -10.58 -9.17 3.91
C VAL A 77 -11.89 -9.69 4.47
N GLU A 78 -11.81 -10.53 5.46
CA GLU A 78 -12.94 -10.95 6.28
C GLU A 78 -12.75 -10.36 7.67
N ALA A 79 -13.71 -9.56 8.10
CA ALA A 79 -13.64 -8.81 9.33
C ALA A 79 -15.01 -8.74 10.01
N THR A 80 -15.05 -8.18 11.21
CA THR A 80 -16.28 -7.85 11.92
C THR A 80 -16.31 -6.35 12.17
N ALA A 81 -17.35 -5.66 11.72
CA ALA A 81 -17.59 -4.26 12.01
C ALA A 81 -18.84 -4.13 12.88
N ARG A 82 -18.68 -3.59 14.09
CA ARG A 82 -19.75 -3.43 15.08
C ARG A 82 -20.59 -4.72 15.28
N GLY A 83 -19.91 -5.87 15.35
CA GLY A 83 -20.57 -7.16 15.57
C GLY A 83 -21.15 -7.84 14.33
N VAL A 84 -21.09 -7.20 13.16
CA VAL A 84 -21.59 -7.77 11.90
C VAL A 84 -20.40 -8.23 11.04
N PRO A 85 -20.42 -9.48 10.54
CA PRO A 85 -19.44 -9.96 9.57
C PRO A 85 -19.45 -9.11 8.28
N VAL A 86 -18.28 -8.69 7.85
CA VAL A 86 -18.09 -7.87 6.63
C VAL A 86 -16.97 -8.49 5.82
N ARG A 87 -17.25 -8.73 4.53
CA ARG A 87 -16.22 -9.01 3.56
C ARG A 87 -15.89 -7.73 2.77
N VAL A 88 -14.60 -7.50 2.54
CA VAL A 88 -14.12 -6.44 1.67
C VAL A 88 -13.26 -7.07 0.59
N ASP A 89 -13.60 -6.82 -0.66
CA ASP A 89 -12.80 -7.19 -1.82
C ASP A 89 -12.17 -5.93 -2.41
N VAL A 90 -10.86 -5.94 -2.61
CA VAL A 90 -10.11 -4.85 -3.28
C VAL A 90 -9.60 -5.35 -4.61
N ASP A 91 -10.04 -4.71 -5.68
CA ASP A 91 -9.62 -4.98 -7.05
C ASP A 91 -8.86 -3.78 -7.60
N THR A 92 -7.59 -3.99 -7.95
CA THR A 92 -6.72 -2.91 -8.41
C THR A 92 -5.42 -3.44 -9.01
N ASP A 93 -4.89 -2.72 -9.97
CA ASP A 93 -3.50 -2.84 -10.46
C ASP A 93 -2.57 -1.78 -9.83
N TYR A 94 -2.98 -1.16 -8.71
CA TYR A 94 -2.13 -0.20 -8.00
C TYR A 94 -0.79 -0.85 -7.58
N PRO A 95 0.38 -0.24 -7.78
CA PRO A 95 0.60 1.17 -8.16
C PRO A 95 0.72 1.43 -9.67
N PHE A 96 0.39 0.49 -10.55
CA PHE A 96 0.54 0.65 -12.00
C PHE A 96 -0.69 1.31 -12.67
N ARG A 97 -1.82 1.35 -11.96
CA ARG A 97 -3.05 2.05 -12.32
C ARG A 97 -3.52 2.93 -11.17
N ASN A 98 -4.21 4.00 -11.52
CA ASN A 98 -4.67 5.02 -10.56
C ASN A 98 -6.04 4.73 -9.95
N THR A 99 -6.70 3.64 -10.33
CA THR A 99 -8.04 3.28 -9.86
C THR A 99 -7.97 2.09 -8.90
N ILE A 100 -8.74 2.19 -7.81
CA ILE A 100 -8.92 1.13 -6.82
C ILE A 100 -10.42 0.93 -6.63
N THR A 101 -10.89 -0.28 -6.84
CA THR A 101 -12.27 -0.67 -6.58
C THR A 101 -12.34 -1.42 -5.25
N VAL A 102 -13.15 -0.93 -4.34
CA VAL A 102 -13.39 -1.53 -3.02
C VAL A 102 -14.83 -1.96 -2.92
N THR A 103 -15.10 -3.24 -2.80
CA THR A 103 -16.45 -3.77 -2.60
C THR A 103 -16.62 -4.21 -1.15
N VAL A 104 -17.49 -3.52 -0.42
CA VAL A 104 -17.82 -3.78 0.97
C VAL A 104 -19.12 -4.58 1.02
N THR A 105 -19.10 -5.76 1.62
CA THR A 105 -20.23 -6.69 1.66
C THR A 105 -20.53 -7.08 3.11
N PRO A 106 -21.36 -6.32 3.84
CA PRO A 106 -21.85 -6.73 5.15
C PRO A 106 -22.87 -7.86 5.04
N SER A 107 -22.87 -8.78 5.99
CA SER A 107 -23.87 -9.87 6.07
C SER A 107 -25.26 -9.42 6.52
N ALA A 108 -25.34 -8.26 7.19
CA ALA A 108 -26.56 -7.60 7.62
C ALA A 108 -26.38 -6.08 7.56
N ALA A 109 -27.48 -5.34 7.58
CA ALA A 109 -27.42 -3.88 7.62
C ALA A 109 -26.72 -3.39 8.88
N VAL A 110 -25.70 -2.52 8.72
CA VAL A 110 -24.87 -2.01 9.83
C VAL A 110 -24.30 -0.64 9.48
N ARG A 111 -24.22 0.25 10.46
CA ARG A 111 -23.46 1.52 10.30
C ARG A 111 -22.08 1.37 10.90
N PHE A 112 -21.05 1.61 10.13
CA PHE A 112 -19.68 1.69 10.59
C PHE A 112 -18.85 2.65 9.76
N PRO A 113 -17.84 3.27 10.37
CA PRO A 113 -16.88 4.11 9.66
C PRO A 113 -15.88 3.25 8.88
N LEU A 114 -15.66 3.62 7.63
CA LEU A 114 -14.60 3.10 6.78
C LEU A 114 -13.58 4.19 6.53
N ARG A 115 -12.33 3.96 6.92
CA ARG A 115 -11.22 4.90 6.72
C ARG A 115 -10.33 4.44 5.60
N LEU A 116 -10.10 5.33 4.65
CA LEU A 116 -9.36 5.06 3.41
C LEU A 116 -8.09 5.90 3.40
N ARG A 117 -6.93 5.27 3.41
CA ARG A 117 -5.66 5.99 3.33
C ARG A 117 -5.51 6.70 2.00
N VAL A 118 -5.26 8.00 2.06
CA VAL A 118 -4.94 8.83 0.88
C VAL A 118 -3.44 9.12 0.90
N PRO A 119 -2.67 8.63 -0.08
CA PRO A 119 -1.23 8.91 -0.15
C PRO A 119 -0.95 10.42 -0.20
N GLY A 120 0.15 10.85 0.42
CA GLY A 120 0.51 12.29 0.47
C GLY A 120 0.77 12.91 -0.91
N TRP A 121 1.18 12.10 -1.87
CA TRP A 121 1.42 12.53 -3.25
C TRP A 121 0.14 12.60 -4.12
N ALA A 122 -1.00 12.03 -3.67
CA ALA A 122 -2.21 11.86 -4.47
C ALA A 122 -3.04 13.14 -4.56
N SER A 123 -2.46 14.19 -5.13
CA SER A 123 -3.19 15.43 -5.41
C SER A 123 -4.33 15.18 -6.41
N GLY A 124 -5.53 15.68 -6.10
CA GLY A 124 -6.73 15.40 -6.88
C GLY A 124 -7.34 14.01 -6.63
N ALA A 125 -6.95 13.36 -5.52
CA ALA A 125 -7.58 12.10 -5.10
C ALA A 125 -9.08 12.28 -4.87
N ALA A 126 -9.86 11.29 -5.29
CA ALA A 126 -11.31 11.30 -5.13
C ALA A 126 -11.86 9.90 -4.86
N VAL A 127 -13.04 9.84 -4.25
CA VAL A 127 -13.81 8.61 -4.03
C VAL A 127 -15.24 8.80 -4.50
N ARG A 128 -15.81 7.75 -5.06
CA ARG A 128 -17.24 7.67 -5.41
C ARG A 128 -17.83 6.41 -4.80
N VAL A 129 -18.99 6.55 -4.17
CA VAL A 129 -19.73 5.42 -3.59
C VAL A 129 -20.90 5.06 -4.51
N GLY A 130 -20.86 3.88 -5.10
CA GLY A 130 -21.85 3.42 -6.07
C GLY A 130 -21.96 4.37 -7.27
N ALA A 131 -23.19 4.78 -7.59
CA ALA A 131 -23.51 5.77 -8.63
C ALA A 131 -23.57 7.21 -8.08
N GLY A 132 -23.16 7.45 -6.83
CA GLY A 132 -23.17 8.77 -6.21
C GLY A 132 -22.15 9.75 -6.83
N PRO A 133 -22.14 10.98 -6.35
CA PRO A 133 -21.16 11.95 -6.79
C PRO A 133 -19.74 11.55 -6.38
N GLU A 134 -18.78 12.08 -7.09
CA GLU A 134 -17.37 11.97 -6.73
C GLU A 134 -17.04 12.99 -5.63
N GLU A 135 -16.43 12.52 -4.55
CA GLU A 135 -16.03 13.33 -3.41
C GLU A 135 -14.51 13.48 -3.37
N PRO A 136 -13.99 14.70 -3.23
CA PRO A 136 -12.54 14.91 -3.14
C PRO A 136 -11.98 14.36 -1.83
N MET A 137 -10.80 13.74 -1.91
CA MET A 137 -10.06 13.25 -0.75
C MET A 137 -8.79 14.08 -0.53
N LYS A 138 -8.52 14.42 0.74
CA LYS A 138 -7.34 15.20 1.10
C LYS A 138 -6.08 14.32 1.13
N PRO A 139 -5.04 14.65 0.35
CA PRO A 139 -3.76 13.92 0.40
C PRO A 139 -3.14 13.89 1.80
N GLY A 140 -2.48 12.80 2.13
CA GLY A 140 -1.80 12.61 3.41
C GLY A 140 -2.72 12.36 4.61
N THR A 141 -3.99 12.00 4.37
CA THR A 141 -4.97 11.75 5.44
C THR A 141 -5.62 10.38 5.33
N MET A 142 -6.42 10.06 6.34
CA MET A 142 -7.41 8.97 6.29
C MET A 142 -8.77 9.57 5.96
N HIS A 143 -9.26 9.36 4.75
CA HIS A 143 -10.59 9.81 4.34
C HIS A 143 -11.65 8.95 5.02
N LEU A 144 -12.65 9.58 5.62
CA LEU A 144 -13.70 8.91 6.38
C LEU A 144 -14.97 8.77 5.54
N VAL A 145 -15.43 7.54 5.38
CA VAL A 145 -16.76 7.21 4.83
C VAL A 145 -17.59 6.61 5.96
N ASP A 146 -18.33 7.43 6.70
CA ASP A 146 -19.22 6.96 7.79
C ASP A 146 -20.67 6.97 7.31
N ARG A 147 -21.23 5.80 7.08
CA ARG A 147 -22.58 5.64 6.55
C ARG A 147 -23.24 4.33 7.01
N PRO A 148 -24.58 4.23 6.89
CA PRO A 148 -25.24 2.94 6.93
C PRO A 148 -24.88 2.14 5.67
N TRP A 149 -24.51 0.89 5.86
CA TRP A 149 -24.27 -0.11 4.84
C TRP A 149 -25.44 -1.08 4.83
N ALA A 150 -26.09 -1.27 3.69
CA ALA A 150 -27.11 -2.32 3.56
C ALA A 150 -26.45 -3.70 3.52
N ALA A 151 -27.20 -4.74 3.79
CA ALA A 151 -26.75 -6.11 3.52
C ALA A 151 -26.48 -6.29 2.02
N GLY A 152 -25.39 -6.99 1.70
CA GLY A 152 -24.93 -7.17 0.31
C GLY A 152 -23.87 -6.17 -0.13
N PRO A 153 -23.43 -6.24 -1.40
CA PRO A 153 -22.29 -5.50 -1.89
C PRO A 153 -22.56 -4.00 -2.10
N ALA A 154 -21.64 -3.17 -1.67
CA ALA A 154 -21.57 -1.75 -1.96
C ALA A 154 -20.18 -1.41 -2.49
N THR A 155 -20.10 -0.78 -3.64
CA THR A 155 -18.83 -0.50 -4.32
C THR A 155 -18.39 0.93 -4.11
N LEU A 156 -17.11 1.11 -3.79
CA LEU A 156 -16.42 2.40 -3.82
C LEU A 156 -15.38 2.36 -4.92
N THR A 157 -15.28 3.45 -5.67
CA THR A 157 -14.21 3.66 -6.65
C THR A 157 -13.34 4.80 -6.18
N LEU A 158 -12.07 4.52 -5.92
CA LEU A 158 -11.08 5.54 -5.56
C LEU A 158 -10.22 5.83 -6.80
N THR A 159 -9.87 7.09 -6.96
CA THR A 159 -8.93 7.52 -8.01
C THR A 159 -7.80 8.30 -7.36
N PHE A 160 -6.55 7.86 -7.61
CA PHE A 160 -5.33 8.54 -7.19
C PHE A 160 -4.56 8.99 -8.44
N PRO A 161 -4.76 10.22 -8.93
CA PRO A 161 -4.08 10.68 -10.12
C PRO A 161 -2.55 10.64 -9.95
N MET A 162 -1.89 9.72 -10.65
CA MET A 162 -0.45 9.54 -10.61
C MET A 162 0.18 10.32 -11.78
N ARG A 163 1.01 11.30 -11.44
CA ARG A 163 1.77 12.07 -12.43
C ARG A 163 3.23 12.09 -12.01
N PRO A 164 4.17 11.77 -12.92
CA PRO A 164 5.59 11.98 -12.65
C PRO A 164 5.83 13.45 -12.35
N VAL A 165 6.54 13.72 -11.26
CA VAL A 165 6.92 15.08 -10.86
C VAL A 165 8.43 15.09 -10.64
N ALA A 166 9.12 15.96 -11.38
CA ALA A 166 10.51 16.23 -11.11
C ALA A 166 10.61 17.30 -10.00
N SER A 167 11.39 17.01 -8.97
CA SER A 167 11.72 17.97 -7.92
C SER A 167 13.22 18.11 -7.81
N VAL A 168 13.70 19.36 -7.77
CA VAL A 168 15.09 19.64 -7.43
C VAL A 168 15.17 19.62 -5.90
N ARG A 169 16.00 18.73 -5.38
CA ARG A 169 16.33 18.71 -3.95
C ARG A 169 17.74 19.22 -3.81
N TYR A 170 17.92 20.08 -2.85
CA TYR A 170 19.26 20.51 -2.46
C TYR A 170 19.94 19.31 -1.81
N ASN A 171 21.06 18.91 -2.37
CA ASN A 171 21.89 17.86 -1.83
C ASN A 171 23.22 18.48 -1.42
N GLU A 172 23.36 18.77 -0.13
CA GLU A 172 24.66 19.00 0.47
C GLU A 172 25.34 17.64 0.69
N ALA A 173 25.78 17.02 -0.39
CA ALA A 173 26.62 15.84 -0.31
C ALA A 173 28.08 16.25 -0.31
#